data_9143c9b80bfcd6c7c5b0822d63e597a0
#
_entry.id   9143c9b80bfcd6c7c5b0822d63e597a0
#
_cell.length_a   1.000
_cell.length_b   1.000
_cell.length_c   1.000
_cell.angle_alpha   90.00
_cell.angle_beta   90.00
_cell.angle_gamma   90.00
#
_symmetry.space_group_name_H-M   'P 1'
#
loop_
_entity.id
_entity.type
_entity.pdbx_description
1 polymer ?
#
loop_
_entity_poly.entity_id
_entity_poly.type
_entity_poly.pdbx_seq_one_letter_code
_entity_poly.pdbx_strand_id
1 'polypeptide(L)'
;MKTRWYKDAVVYQIYPRSFLDSNGDGVGDLNGILQKADYLKELGIDAVWLSPCYKSPNDDNGYDISDYRDIMDEFGTLADWEKMLEAFHNRGIKVLMDLVVNHTSDEHPWFQESRKDRTNPYRDYYIWRDGIGPDHKTPPNNWRACFGGSAWEYDEATGQFYLHLFSRKQP
;
A
#
# COMPACT_ATOMS: atom_id res chain seq x y z
N MET A 1 18.54 -32.08 1.47
CA MET A 1 17.36 -31.16 1.59
C MET A 1 17.68 -29.92 0.79
N LYS A 2 16.77 -29.46 -0.09
CA LYS A 2 16.96 -28.14 -0.72
C LYS A 2 16.85 -27.07 0.38
N THR A 3 17.96 -26.40 0.67
CA THR A 3 17.96 -25.24 1.58
C THR A 3 16.99 -24.19 1.02
N ARG A 4 16.10 -23.72 1.86
CA ARG A 4 15.16 -22.64 1.48
C ARG A 4 15.97 -21.36 1.46
N TRP A 5 16.15 -20.76 0.27
CA TRP A 5 17.00 -19.59 0.02
C TRP A 5 16.81 -18.46 1.05
N TYR A 6 15.56 -18.22 1.47
CA TYR A 6 15.20 -17.12 2.39
C TYR A 6 15.65 -17.33 3.84
N LYS A 7 16.19 -18.52 4.21
CA LYS A 7 16.66 -18.76 5.58
C LYS A 7 18.00 -18.08 5.87
N ASP A 8 18.81 -17.93 4.84
CA ASP A 8 20.17 -17.40 4.94
C ASP A 8 20.30 -16.07 4.17
N ALA A 9 19.22 -15.61 3.53
CA ALA A 9 19.20 -14.42 2.69
C ALA A 9 19.32 -13.13 3.50
N VAL A 10 20.10 -12.21 2.98
CA VAL A 10 20.14 -10.82 3.41
C VAL A 10 19.13 -10.02 2.58
N VAL A 11 18.10 -9.51 3.25
CA VAL A 11 17.05 -8.68 2.63
C VAL A 11 17.30 -7.22 2.98
N TYR A 12 17.41 -6.36 1.98
CA TYR A 12 17.60 -4.92 2.13
C TYR A 12 16.29 -4.21 1.84
N GLN A 13 15.76 -3.48 2.83
CA GLN A 13 14.56 -2.69 2.62
C GLN A 13 14.90 -1.37 1.91
N ILE A 14 14.13 -1.05 0.89
CA ILE A 14 14.18 0.25 0.19
C ILE A 14 12.84 0.95 0.41
N TYR A 15 12.93 2.17 0.93
CA TYR A 15 11.83 3.12 0.97
C TYR A 15 11.98 4.05 -0.25
N PRO A 16 11.20 3.87 -1.33
CA PRO A 16 11.46 4.53 -2.62
C PRO A 16 11.64 6.04 -2.49
N ARG A 17 10.72 6.70 -1.79
CA ARG A 17 10.67 8.15 -1.61
C ARG A 17 11.98 8.77 -1.09
N SER A 18 12.74 8.06 -0.27
CA SER A 18 13.92 8.59 0.43
C SER A 18 15.24 7.93 0.02
N PHE A 19 15.25 7.06 -0.99
CA PHE A 19 16.45 6.31 -1.34
C PHE A 19 17.39 7.08 -2.28
N LEU A 20 16.92 7.46 -3.47
CA LEU A 20 17.65 8.31 -4.41
C LEU A 20 16.67 8.99 -5.37
N ASP A 21 16.72 10.29 -5.40
CA ASP A 21 16.06 11.16 -6.36
C ASP A 21 16.90 11.20 -7.65
N SER A 22 16.36 10.69 -8.76
CA SER A 22 17.08 10.63 -10.04
C SER A 22 16.78 11.81 -10.96
N ASN A 23 15.71 12.54 -10.71
CA ASN A 23 15.20 13.61 -11.58
C ASN A 23 15.33 15.02 -10.97
N GLY A 24 15.64 15.12 -9.67
CA GLY A 24 15.89 16.39 -8.96
C GLY A 24 14.62 17.06 -8.43
N ASP A 25 13.52 16.32 -8.27
CA ASP A 25 12.26 16.86 -7.75
C ASP A 25 12.14 16.82 -6.21
N GLY A 26 13.12 16.23 -5.55
CA GLY A 26 13.16 16.09 -4.09
C GLY A 26 12.56 14.77 -3.58
N VAL A 27 12.09 13.90 -4.46
CA VAL A 27 11.50 12.61 -4.14
C VAL A 27 12.31 11.49 -4.77
N GLY A 28 12.68 10.47 -3.99
CA GLY A 28 13.33 9.28 -4.51
C GLY A 28 12.39 8.48 -5.41
N ASP A 29 12.95 7.79 -6.42
CA ASP A 29 12.20 7.15 -7.48
C ASP A 29 12.80 5.79 -7.91
N LEU A 30 12.09 5.05 -8.77
CA LEU A 30 12.51 3.74 -9.28
C LEU A 30 13.79 3.81 -10.12
N ASN A 31 13.99 4.89 -10.87
CA ASN A 31 15.22 5.09 -11.62
C ASN A 31 16.41 5.36 -10.70
N GLY A 32 16.20 6.04 -9.59
CA GLY A 32 17.19 6.20 -8.53
C GLY A 32 17.58 4.87 -7.90
N ILE A 33 16.60 4.01 -7.63
CA ILE A 33 16.84 2.65 -7.15
C ILE A 33 17.65 1.86 -8.18
N LEU A 34 17.27 1.93 -9.45
CA LEU A 34 17.98 1.29 -10.57
C LEU A 34 19.46 1.72 -10.63
N GLN A 35 19.75 3.01 -10.48
CA GLN A 35 21.13 3.54 -10.49
C GLN A 35 21.99 2.95 -9.37
N LYS A 36 21.40 2.45 -8.29
CA LYS A 36 22.11 1.84 -7.16
C LYS A 36 22.16 0.31 -7.21
N ALA A 37 21.74 -0.30 -8.30
CA ALA A 37 21.71 -1.77 -8.40
C ALA A 37 23.11 -2.41 -8.25
N ASP A 38 24.18 -1.79 -8.78
CA ASP A 38 25.53 -2.29 -8.61
C ASP A 38 26.04 -2.12 -7.18
N TYR A 39 25.78 -0.99 -6.54
CA TYR A 39 26.07 -0.78 -5.12
C TYR A 39 25.41 -1.86 -4.24
N LEU A 40 24.15 -2.18 -4.48
CA LEU A 40 23.41 -3.18 -3.72
C LEU A 40 23.98 -4.59 -3.98
N LYS A 41 24.45 -4.86 -5.22
CA LYS A 41 25.15 -6.10 -5.54
C LYS A 41 26.49 -6.21 -4.82
N GLU A 42 27.28 -5.16 -4.80
CA GLU A 42 28.58 -5.12 -4.08
C GLU A 42 28.40 -5.24 -2.57
N LEU A 43 27.30 -4.74 -2.02
CA LEU A 43 26.93 -4.89 -0.61
C LEU A 43 26.65 -6.36 -0.23
N GLY A 44 26.38 -7.21 -1.24
CA GLY A 44 26.21 -8.65 -1.04
C GLY A 44 24.82 -9.07 -0.58
N ILE A 45 23.79 -8.28 -0.89
CA ILE A 45 22.40 -8.63 -0.57
C ILE A 45 21.83 -9.66 -1.54
N ASP A 46 20.87 -10.46 -1.06
CA ASP A 46 20.18 -11.48 -1.84
C ASP A 46 18.85 -11.01 -2.38
N ALA A 47 18.21 -10.08 -1.70
CA ALA A 47 16.92 -9.54 -2.08
C ALA A 47 16.76 -8.08 -1.65
N VAL A 48 15.99 -7.32 -2.42
CA VAL A 48 15.42 -6.04 -1.99
C VAL A 48 13.95 -6.22 -1.63
N TRP A 49 13.51 -5.54 -0.59
CA TRP A 49 12.10 -5.36 -0.26
C TRP A 49 11.75 -3.90 -0.48
N LEU A 50 10.83 -3.63 -1.40
CA LEU A 50 10.31 -2.31 -1.64
C LEU A 50 9.11 -2.05 -0.72
N SER A 51 9.14 -0.96 0.05
CA SER A 51 7.92 -0.41 0.63
C SER A 51 6.93 -0.07 -0.49
N PRO A 52 5.61 0.01 -0.23
CA PRO A 52 4.62 0.13 -1.29
C PRO A 52 4.94 1.27 -2.26
N CYS A 53 4.92 0.96 -3.55
CA CYS A 53 5.12 1.92 -4.64
C CYS A 53 3.96 1.91 -5.65
N TYR A 54 2.86 1.26 -5.30
CA TYR A 54 1.61 1.27 -6.08
C TYR A 54 0.95 2.65 -6.05
N LYS A 55 0.03 2.90 -6.98
CA LYS A 55 -0.79 4.12 -6.93
C LYS A 55 -1.48 4.29 -5.60
N SER A 56 -1.30 5.46 -5.01
CA SER A 56 -1.79 5.81 -3.67
C SER A 56 -1.97 7.32 -3.56
N PRO A 57 -2.99 7.84 -2.87
CA PRO A 57 -3.07 9.24 -2.48
C PRO A 57 -2.06 9.61 -1.38
N ASN A 58 -1.29 8.64 -0.89
CA ASN A 58 -0.17 8.82 0.03
C ASN A 58 -0.57 9.36 1.42
N ASP A 59 -1.73 8.97 1.90
CA ASP A 59 -2.19 9.30 3.28
C ASP A 59 -1.36 8.55 4.32
N ASP A 60 -0.93 7.33 4.02
CA ASP A 60 -0.12 6.46 4.87
C ASP A 60 1.13 5.94 4.12
N ASN A 61 1.90 6.85 3.54
CA ASN A 61 3.19 6.55 2.90
C ASN A 61 3.12 5.40 1.87
N GLY A 62 2.03 5.34 1.10
CA GLY A 62 1.81 4.33 0.06
C GLY A 62 1.08 3.07 0.54
N TYR A 63 0.83 2.92 1.83
CA TYR A 63 0.05 1.80 2.36
C TYR A 63 -1.46 1.93 2.13
N ASP A 64 -1.94 3.08 1.70
CA ASP A 64 -3.31 3.36 1.25
C ASP A 64 -3.40 3.24 -0.28
N ILE A 65 -3.50 2.01 -0.79
CA ILE A 65 -3.39 1.72 -2.22
C ILE A 65 -4.71 1.98 -2.94
N SER A 66 -4.68 2.84 -3.95
CA SER A 66 -5.82 3.15 -4.81
C SER A 66 -5.85 2.33 -6.11
N ASP A 67 -4.70 1.87 -6.60
CA ASP A 67 -4.60 0.91 -7.72
C ASP A 67 -3.38 -0.02 -7.51
N TYR A 68 -3.67 -1.33 -7.39
CA TYR A 68 -2.64 -2.36 -7.22
C TYR A 68 -1.93 -2.77 -8.52
N ARG A 69 -2.33 -2.21 -9.67
CA ARG A 69 -1.83 -2.60 -10.99
C ARG A 69 -0.92 -1.56 -11.63
N ASP A 70 -0.73 -0.44 -10.96
CA ASP A 70 0.07 0.66 -11.48
C ASP A 70 0.97 1.24 -10.40
N ILE A 71 1.99 1.96 -10.83
CA ILE A 71 2.99 2.61 -9.98
C ILE A 71 2.54 4.04 -9.67
N MET A 72 2.86 4.51 -8.47
CA MET A 72 2.65 5.90 -8.06
C MET A 72 3.45 6.83 -8.99
N ASP A 73 2.80 7.85 -9.53
CA ASP A 73 3.36 8.74 -10.55
C ASP A 73 4.67 9.42 -10.11
N GLU A 74 4.80 9.73 -8.80
CA GLU A 74 6.02 10.30 -8.20
C GLU A 74 7.23 9.36 -8.27
N PHE A 75 7.00 8.04 -8.31
CA PHE A 75 8.07 7.05 -8.34
C PHE A 75 8.45 6.60 -9.74
N GLY A 76 7.66 6.94 -10.74
CA GLY A 76 7.87 6.57 -12.13
C GLY A 76 6.70 5.80 -12.73
N THR A 77 7.00 4.93 -13.68
CA THR A 77 6.04 4.16 -14.47
C THR A 77 6.20 2.66 -14.25
N LEU A 78 5.23 1.88 -14.69
CA LEU A 78 5.34 0.43 -14.73
C LEU A 78 6.54 -0.03 -15.59
N ALA A 79 6.84 0.69 -16.68
CA ALA A 79 8.01 0.41 -17.51
C ALA A 79 9.34 0.67 -16.76
N ASP A 80 9.40 1.65 -15.87
CA ASP A 80 10.58 1.90 -15.03
C ASP A 80 10.72 0.80 -13.97
N TRP A 81 9.61 0.32 -13.42
CA TRP A 81 9.60 -0.81 -12.52
C TRP A 81 10.09 -2.10 -13.20
N GLU A 82 9.65 -2.38 -14.43
CA GLU A 82 10.11 -3.54 -15.21
C GLU A 82 11.62 -3.48 -15.50
N LYS A 83 12.15 -2.32 -15.87
CA LYS A 83 13.60 -2.11 -16.06
C LYS A 83 14.38 -2.34 -14.78
N MET A 84 13.90 -1.83 -13.66
CA MET A 84 14.52 -2.03 -12.36
C MET A 84 14.50 -3.53 -11.97
N LEU A 85 13.37 -4.21 -12.15
CA LEU A 85 13.23 -5.64 -11.89
C LEU A 85 14.21 -6.46 -12.70
N GLU A 86 14.32 -6.20 -14.01
CA GLU A 86 15.28 -6.87 -14.89
C GLU A 86 16.73 -6.64 -14.44
N ALA A 87 17.07 -5.41 -14.08
CA ALA A 87 18.42 -5.07 -13.62
C ALA A 87 18.82 -5.81 -12.33
N PHE A 88 17.90 -5.96 -11.37
CA PHE A 88 18.13 -6.74 -10.15
C PHE A 88 18.23 -8.23 -10.46
N HIS A 89 17.34 -8.77 -11.27
CA HIS A 89 17.37 -10.19 -11.66
C HIS A 89 18.67 -10.55 -12.39
N ASN A 90 19.16 -9.69 -13.29
CA ASN A 90 20.44 -9.89 -13.98
C ASN A 90 21.64 -9.89 -13.03
N ARG A 91 21.50 -9.33 -11.82
CA ARG A 91 22.49 -9.35 -10.75
C ARG A 91 22.27 -10.47 -9.73
N GLY A 92 21.27 -11.31 -9.94
CA GLY A 92 20.88 -12.37 -9.03
C GLY A 92 20.22 -11.89 -7.73
N ILE A 93 19.75 -10.64 -7.69
CA ILE A 93 19.03 -10.05 -6.56
C ILE A 93 17.52 -10.24 -6.80
N LYS A 94 16.81 -10.74 -5.80
CA LYS A 94 15.35 -10.89 -5.84
C LYS A 94 14.67 -9.57 -5.45
N VAL A 95 13.48 -9.34 -6.00
CA VAL A 95 12.64 -8.21 -5.61
C VAL A 95 11.41 -8.72 -4.88
N LEU A 96 11.18 -8.20 -3.69
CA LEU A 96 10.00 -8.43 -2.87
C LEU A 96 9.16 -7.17 -2.89
N MET A 97 7.91 -7.29 -3.35
CA MET A 97 6.92 -6.21 -3.27
C MET A 97 6.10 -6.39 -2.00
N ASP A 98 5.73 -5.27 -1.39
CA ASP A 98 4.82 -5.29 -0.26
C ASP A 98 3.41 -5.72 -0.72
N LEU A 99 2.78 -6.62 0.02
CA LEU A 99 1.44 -7.11 -0.28
C LEU A 99 0.44 -6.57 0.76
N VAL A 100 -0.07 -5.38 0.51
CA VAL A 100 -1.03 -4.71 1.39
C VAL A 100 -2.45 -5.16 1.04
N VAL A 101 -2.92 -6.24 1.66
CA VAL A 101 -4.24 -6.85 1.39
C VAL A 101 -5.20 -6.77 2.58
N ASN A 102 -4.83 -6.03 3.63
CA ASN A 102 -5.70 -5.81 4.80
C ASN A 102 -6.82 -4.81 4.50
N HIS A 103 -6.53 -3.80 3.70
CA HIS A 103 -7.40 -2.68 3.36
C HIS A 103 -7.04 -2.12 1.99
N THR A 104 -7.84 -1.21 1.49
CA THR A 104 -7.51 -0.36 0.33
C THR A 104 -7.42 1.11 0.74
N SER A 105 -7.06 1.99 -0.19
CA SER A 105 -7.40 3.41 -0.05
C SER A 105 -8.92 3.60 -0.14
N ASP A 106 -9.43 4.65 0.48
CA ASP A 106 -10.81 5.11 0.27
C ASP A 106 -11.05 5.63 -1.16
N GLU A 107 -9.98 5.93 -1.89
CA GLU A 107 -10.02 6.28 -3.32
C GLU A 107 -10.03 5.07 -4.26
N HIS A 108 -9.86 3.85 -3.73
CA HIS A 108 -9.91 2.63 -4.56
C HIS A 108 -11.32 2.47 -5.17
N PRO A 109 -11.44 2.12 -6.46
CA PRO A 109 -12.74 1.96 -7.13
C PRO A 109 -13.72 1.03 -6.40
N TRP A 110 -13.23 -0.02 -5.76
CA TRP A 110 -14.10 -0.93 -4.98
C TRP A 110 -14.76 -0.24 -3.80
N PHE A 111 -14.03 0.61 -3.07
CA PHE A 111 -14.61 1.36 -1.96
C PHE A 111 -15.55 2.45 -2.46
N GLN A 112 -15.16 3.15 -3.52
CA GLN A 112 -16.00 4.17 -4.15
C GLN A 112 -17.34 3.59 -4.64
N GLU A 113 -17.35 2.37 -5.17
CA GLU A 113 -18.59 1.66 -5.51
C GLU A 113 -19.34 1.20 -4.24
N SER A 114 -18.64 0.58 -3.29
CA SER A 114 -19.21 0.06 -2.05
C SER A 114 -20.00 1.10 -1.25
N ARG A 115 -19.56 2.36 -1.26
CA ARG A 115 -20.19 3.46 -0.51
C ARG A 115 -21.35 4.15 -1.22
N LYS A 116 -21.67 3.80 -2.48
CA LYS A 116 -22.79 4.43 -3.22
C LYS A 116 -24.14 4.07 -2.65
N ASP A 117 -24.36 2.79 -2.37
CA ASP A 117 -25.58 2.29 -1.75
C ASP A 117 -25.37 0.93 -1.05
N ARG A 118 -26.35 0.56 -0.21
CA ARG A 118 -26.28 -0.66 0.61
C ARG A 118 -26.44 -1.96 -0.19
N THR A 119 -26.88 -1.90 -1.44
CA THR A 119 -27.12 -3.06 -2.32
C THR A 119 -26.08 -3.18 -3.42
N ASN A 120 -25.08 -2.31 -3.45
CA ASN A 120 -24.01 -2.33 -4.43
C ASN A 120 -23.26 -3.68 -4.39
N PRO A 121 -22.91 -4.29 -5.53
CA PRO A 121 -22.16 -5.55 -5.59
C PRO A 121 -20.83 -5.55 -4.83
N TYR A 122 -20.22 -4.39 -4.65
CA TYR A 122 -18.98 -4.24 -3.87
C TYR A 122 -19.21 -3.99 -2.38
N ARG A 123 -20.49 -3.92 -1.91
CA ARG A 123 -20.79 -3.57 -0.53
C ARG A 123 -20.06 -4.46 0.47
N ASP A 124 -20.12 -5.76 0.26
CA ASP A 124 -19.54 -6.77 1.17
C ASP A 124 -18.02 -6.98 0.99
N TYR A 125 -17.37 -6.18 0.13
CA TYR A 125 -15.90 -6.15 0.08
C TYR A 125 -15.31 -5.43 1.29
N TYR A 126 -16.14 -4.63 1.98
CA TYR A 126 -15.79 -3.86 3.17
C TYR A 126 -16.76 -4.16 4.31
N ILE A 127 -16.35 -3.87 5.53
CA ILE A 127 -17.18 -4.14 6.71
C ILE A 127 -17.99 -2.90 7.05
N TRP A 128 -19.29 -2.98 6.79
CA TRP A 128 -20.26 -1.94 7.10
C TRP A 128 -21.16 -2.37 8.25
N ARG A 129 -21.51 -1.44 9.15
CA ARG A 129 -22.44 -1.69 10.26
C ARG A 129 -23.32 -0.48 10.49
N ASP A 130 -24.57 -0.73 10.90
CA ASP A 130 -25.43 0.32 11.41
C ASP A 130 -24.87 0.85 12.74
N GLY A 131 -25.00 2.13 12.97
CA GLY A 131 -24.71 2.74 14.25
C GLY A 131 -25.75 2.36 15.31
N ILE A 132 -25.40 2.54 16.56
CA ILE A 132 -26.29 2.36 17.71
C ILE A 132 -26.87 3.69 18.17
N GLY A 133 -27.85 3.62 19.09
CA GLY A 133 -28.57 4.79 19.57
C GLY A 133 -29.79 5.17 18.69
N PRO A 134 -30.61 6.10 19.15
CA PRO A 134 -31.87 6.44 18.48
C PRO A 134 -31.68 7.13 17.12
N ASP A 135 -30.54 7.76 16.90
CA ASP A 135 -30.17 8.44 15.65
C ASP A 135 -29.23 7.60 14.76
N HIS A 136 -28.81 6.42 15.20
CA HIS A 136 -27.85 5.55 14.55
C HIS A 136 -26.49 6.21 14.24
N LYS A 137 -26.12 7.28 14.96
CA LYS A 137 -24.86 8.03 14.77
C LYS A 137 -23.77 7.72 15.78
N THR A 138 -24.01 6.77 16.66
CA THR A 138 -22.97 6.24 17.57
C THR A 138 -22.31 5.01 16.93
N PRO A 139 -20.97 4.87 16.96
CA PRO A 139 -20.29 3.71 16.41
C PRO A 139 -20.83 2.39 16.95
N PRO A 140 -20.83 1.30 16.16
CA PRO A 140 -21.41 0.00 16.57
C PRO A 140 -20.74 -0.63 17.78
N ASN A 141 -19.49 -0.27 18.07
CA ASN A 141 -18.76 -0.68 19.27
C ASN A 141 -17.62 0.32 19.56
N ASN A 142 -16.83 0.03 20.59
CA ASN A 142 -15.73 0.89 21.05
C ASN A 142 -14.35 0.49 20.49
N TRP A 143 -14.27 -0.21 19.37
CA TRP A 143 -13.00 -0.55 18.76
C TRP A 143 -12.23 0.71 18.36
N ARG A 144 -10.91 0.62 18.50
CA ARG A 144 -10.00 1.72 18.21
C ARG A 144 -9.08 1.37 17.03
N ALA A 145 -8.81 2.37 16.21
CA ALA A 145 -7.83 2.26 15.14
C ALA A 145 -6.39 2.28 15.69
N CYS A 146 -5.45 1.71 14.94
CA CYS A 146 -4.04 1.65 15.31
C CYS A 146 -3.42 3.06 15.45
N PHE A 147 -3.87 4.02 14.66
CA PHE A 147 -3.43 5.41 14.73
C PHE A 147 -4.22 6.25 15.75
N GLY A 148 -5.10 5.60 16.51
CA GLY A 148 -5.93 6.26 17.51
C GLY A 148 -7.33 6.60 17.01
N GLY A 149 -8.21 7.01 17.92
CA GLY A 149 -9.61 7.28 17.59
C GLY A 149 -10.45 6.02 17.44
N SER A 150 -11.67 6.18 16.91
CA SER A 150 -12.59 5.07 16.60
C SER A 150 -12.05 4.28 15.39
N ALA A 151 -12.29 2.97 15.37
CA ALA A 151 -12.08 2.14 14.17
C ALA A 151 -13.27 2.21 13.19
N TRP A 152 -14.24 3.06 13.46
CA TRP A 152 -15.46 3.19 12.69
C TRP A 152 -15.66 4.64 12.23
N GLU A 153 -15.82 4.83 10.93
CA GLU A 153 -16.13 6.13 10.33
C GLU A 153 -17.54 6.14 9.75
N TYR A 154 -18.31 7.18 10.05
CA TYR A 154 -19.68 7.32 9.58
C TYR A 154 -19.73 7.81 8.14
N ASP A 155 -20.48 7.12 7.30
CA ASP A 155 -20.73 7.53 5.92
C ASP A 155 -22.15 8.08 5.77
N GLU A 156 -22.23 9.38 5.52
CA GLU A 156 -23.51 10.10 5.40
C GLU A 156 -24.35 9.57 4.22
N ALA A 157 -23.71 9.10 3.14
CA ALA A 157 -24.41 8.66 1.94
C ALA A 157 -25.28 7.44 2.19
N THR A 158 -24.81 6.50 3.02
CA THR A 158 -25.51 5.24 3.31
C THR A 158 -26.05 5.17 4.74
N GLY A 159 -25.69 6.12 5.61
CA GLY A 159 -26.10 6.13 7.01
C GLY A 159 -25.55 4.95 7.81
N GLN A 160 -24.37 4.43 7.42
CA GLN A 160 -23.68 3.34 8.11
C GLN A 160 -22.24 3.72 8.44
N PHE A 161 -21.63 2.96 9.30
CA PHE A 161 -20.20 3.05 9.60
C PHE A 161 -19.43 2.00 8.80
N TYR A 162 -18.27 2.37 8.24
CA TYR A 162 -17.30 1.40 7.76
C TYR A 162 -16.16 1.20 8.75
N LEU A 163 -15.59 -0.02 8.75
CA LEU A 163 -14.44 -0.34 9.57
C LEU A 163 -13.16 0.14 8.90
N HIS A 164 -12.27 0.76 9.69
CA HIS A 164 -10.89 0.99 9.32
C HIS A 164 -9.97 0.68 10.51
N LEU A 165 -8.89 -0.07 10.27
CA LEU A 165 -7.97 -0.43 11.35
C LEU A 165 -6.77 0.51 11.48
N PHE A 166 -6.49 1.31 10.45
CA PHE A 166 -5.44 2.32 10.39
C PHE A 166 -6.03 3.72 10.21
N SER A 167 -5.67 4.42 9.15
CA SER A 167 -6.33 5.70 8.83
C SER A 167 -7.79 5.49 8.43
N ARG A 168 -8.63 6.50 8.68
CA ARG A 168 -10.01 6.53 8.15
C ARG A 168 -10.08 6.47 6.61
N LYS A 169 -8.96 6.73 5.95
CA LYS A 169 -8.81 6.59 4.50
C LYS A 169 -8.35 5.19 4.06
N GLN A 170 -8.35 4.23 4.97
CA GLN A 170 -7.95 2.84 4.74
C GLN A 170 -9.06 1.87 5.17
N PRO A 171 -10.23 1.92 4.48
CA PRO A 171 -11.37 1.06 4.76
C PRO A 171 -11.10 -0.42 4.50
#